data_45d3700f0134261c532954f85e2d7cdc
#
_entry.id   45d3700f0134261c532954f85e2d7cdc
#
_cell.length_a   1.000
_cell.length_b   1.000
_cell.length_c   1.000
_cell.angle_alpha   90.00
_cell.angle_beta   90.00
_cell.angle_gamma   90.00
#
_symmetry.space_group_name_H-M   'P 1'
#
loop_
_entity.id
_entity.type
_entity.pdbx_description
1 polymer ?
#
loop_
_entity_poly.entity_id
_entity_poly.type
_entity_poly.pdbx_seq_one_letter_code
_entity_poly.pdbx_strand_id
1 'polypeptide(L)'
;MSYATHTSHPFCCSSFLAARKPAALVCELLHKHDLKRIAESTVRRLSLYLSFLEGIERQGLRTISSDELAQLGGTTSAQVRKDLSLFGSFGKRGLGYSVPELSKKLRQILGLGKQWQVCIIGAGKIGAALARYRGFAERGFIVTAVYDIDEAKIGKRWESLTVRSVSDLEKDAAKQDFDIAVVATPAESTPSVVKQVVRAGIKAILNFAPIQLSVPADVTVRTVNMAMELEGLSFALANRAE
;
A
#
# COMPACT_ATOMS: atom_id res chain seq x y z
N MET A 1 70.42 26.08 7.82
CA MET A 1 70.44 25.74 6.40
C MET A 1 69.44 24.69 6.11
N SER A 2 68.55 24.99 5.15
CA SER A 2 67.67 24.15 4.34
C SER A 2 66.38 23.64 4.99
N TYR A 3 65.39 24.35 4.73
CA TYR A 3 64.18 24.26 3.85
C TYR A 3 63.21 23.13 4.17
N ALA A 4 62.09 23.53 4.80
CA ALA A 4 60.84 22.86 4.88
C ALA A 4 60.00 23.16 3.63
N THR A 5 59.39 22.17 3.04
CA THR A 5 58.33 22.35 2.06
C THR A 5 57.03 21.74 2.59
N HIS A 6 56.07 22.63 2.83
CA HIS A 6 54.67 22.33 3.06
C HIS A 6 54.00 21.84 1.77
N THR A 7 53.32 20.73 1.82
CA THR A 7 52.29 20.41 0.84
C THR A 7 50.96 20.16 1.58
N SER A 8 50.09 21.12 1.42
CA SER A 8 48.71 21.11 1.80
C SER A 8 47.89 20.17 0.89
N HIS A 9 47.22 19.19 1.48
CA HIS A 9 46.19 18.43 0.77
C HIS A 9 44.82 19.03 1.06
N PRO A 10 44.00 19.27 0.03
CA PRO A 10 42.62 19.70 0.23
C PRO A 10 41.72 18.50 0.61
N PHE A 11 40.97 18.69 1.67
CA PHE A 11 39.85 17.83 2.04
C PHE A 11 38.85 17.77 0.90
N CYS A 12 38.75 16.64 0.25
CA CYS A 12 37.70 16.33 -0.68
C CYS A 12 36.47 15.88 0.12
N CYS A 13 35.51 16.77 0.17
CA CYS A 13 34.19 16.48 0.72
C CYS A 13 33.42 15.65 -0.30
N SER A 14 33.57 14.33 -0.27
CA SER A 14 32.78 13.42 -1.11
C SER A 14 31.44 13.12 -0.43
N SER A 15 30.44 13.79 -0.95
CA SER A 15 29.05 13.38 -1.18
C SER A 15 28.61 12.05 -0.54
N PHE A 16 27.86 12.18 0.53
CA PHE A 16 26.93 11.16 0.98
C PHE A 16 25.75 11.06 -0.02
N LEU A 17 25.95 10.30 -1.08
CA LEU A 17 24.84 9.75 -1.85
C LEU A 17 24.41 8.45 -1.16
N ALA A 18 23.47 8.56 -0.24
CA ALA A 18 22.90 7.42 0.44
C ALA A 18 22.11 6.55 -0.53
N ALA A 19 22.48 5.32 -0.51
CA ALA A 19 22.01 4.15 -1.19
C ALA A 19 20.48 4.07 -1.39
N ARG A 20 20.04 4.33 -2.62
CA ARG A 20 18.80 3.76 -3.16
C ARG A 20 19.09 2.33 -3.59
N LYS A 21 18.78 1.34 -2.76
CA LYS A 21 18.59 -0.08 -3.16
C LYS A 21 18.06 -0.86 -1.96
N PRO A 22 16.81 -1.36 -2.08
CA PRO A 22 16.61 -2.76 -2.41
C PRO A 22 15.36 -3.07 -3.26
N ALA A 23 14.85 -2.17 -4.09
CA ALA A 23 13.78 -2.48 -5.04
C ALA A 23 14.25 -3.40 -6.20
N ALA A 24 15.56 -3.51 -6.40
CA ALA A 24 16.14 -4.29 -7.49
C ALA A 24 16.00 -5.81 -7.30
N LEU A 25 16.02 -6.32 -6.07
CA LEU A 25 16.03 -7.77 -5.83
C LEU A 25 14.67 -8.44 -6.04
N VAL A 26 13.56 -7.72 -5.86
CA VAL A 26 12.20 -8.25 -6.13
C VAL A 26 11.91 -8.23 -7.63
N CYS A 27 12.57 -7.33 -8.38
CA CYS A 27 12.38 -7.17 -9.82
C CYS A 27 13.13 -8.22 -10.65
N GLU A 28 14.13 -8.89 -10.07
CA GLU A 28 14.90 -9.94 -10.77
C GLU A 28 14.18 -11.30 -10.80
N LEU A 29 13.24 -11.54 -9.88
CA LEU A 29 12.50 -12.81 -9.80
C LEU A 29 11.21 -12.84 -10.63
N LEU A 30 10.76 -11.70 -11.15
CA LEU A 30 9.55 -11.61 -11.96
C LEU A 30 9.88 -10.81 -13.22
N HIS A 31 9.72 -11.43 -14.39
CA HIS A 31 9.86 -10.74 -15.68
C HIS A 31 8.96 -9.51 -15.67
N LYS A 32 9.54 -8.31 -15.74
CA LYS A 32 8.86 -7.00 -15.69
C LYS A 32 7.65 -6.85 -16.63
N HIS A 33 7.52 -7.70 -17.63
CA HIS A 33 6.46 -7.67 -18.62
C HIS A 33 5.14 -8.31 -18.17
N ASP A 34 5.17 -9.26 -17.21
CA ASP A 34 3.95 -9.99 -16.83
C ASP A 34 3.15 -9.35 -15.69
N LEU A 35 3.79 -8.54 -14.83
CA LEU A 35 3.12 -7.89 -13.69
C LEU A 35 2.04 -6.88 -14.11
N LYS A 36 2.16 -6.25 -15.27
CA LYS A 36 1.14 -5.32 -15.81
C LYS A 36 -0.17 -6.01 -16.23
N ARG A 37 -0.21 -7.35 -16.28
CA ARG A 37 -1.38 -8.14 -16.72
C ARG A 37 -2.13 -8.82 -15.58
N ILE A 38 -1.69 -8.67 -14.32
CA ILE A 38 -2.35 -9.31 -13.19
C ILE A 38 -3.62 -8.56 -12.85
N ALA A 39 -4.76 -9.26 -12.91
CA ALA A 39 -6.06 -8.68 -12.61
C ALA A 39 -6.11 -8.23 -11.13
N GLU A 40 -6.77 -7.11 -10.88
CA GLU A 40 -6.98 -6.59 -9.52
C GLU A 40 -7.65 -7.60 -8.60
N SER A 41 -8.61 -8.36 -9.12
CA SER A 41 -9.28 -9.42 -8.37
C SER A 41 -8.31 -10.49 -7.88
N THR A 42 -7.27 -10.80 -8.66
CA THR A 42 -6.19 -11.71 -8.22
C THR A 42 -5.39 -11.11 -7.07
N VAL A 43 -4.99 -9.83 -7.18
CA VAL A 43 -4.25 -9.15 -6.10
C VAL A 43 -5.06 -9.12 -4.80
N ARG A 44 -6.36 -8.85 -4.88
CA ARG A 44 -7.28 -8.89 -3.72
C ARG A 44 -7.30 -10.29 -3.08
N ARG A 45 -7.41 -11.36 -3.88
CA ARG A 45 -7.37 -12.73 -3.35
C ARG A 45 -6.03 -13.08 -2.72
N LEU A 46 -4.90 -12.65 -3.31
CA LEU A 46 -3.59 -12.87 -2.70
C LEU A 46 -3.46 -12.19 -1.32
N SER A 47 -3.99 -10.97 -1.17
CA SER A 47 -4.05 -10.28 0.12
C SER A 47 -4.91 -11.03 1.13
N LEU A 48 -6.03 -11.60 0.69
CA LEU A 48 -6.91 -12.42 1.51
C LEU A 48 -6.23 -13.72 1.93
N TYR A 49 -5.58 -14.43 1.00
CA TYR A 49 -4.80 -15.63 1.32
C TYR A 49 -3.71 -15.35 2.35
N LEU A 50 -2.97 -14.24 2.20
CA LEU A 50 -1.96 -13.84 3.17
C LEU A 50 -2.57 -13.63 4.56
N SER A 51 -3.72 -12.96 4.66
CA SER A 51 -4.41 -12.75 5.94
C SER A 51 -4.78 -14.05 6.64
N PHE A 52 -5.27 -15.04 5.88
CA PHE A 52 -5.58 -16.37 6.44
C PHE A 52 -4.32 -17.12 6.87
N LEU A 53 -3.28 -17.11 6.04
CA LEU A 53 -2.00 -17.76 6.37
C LEU A 53 -1.39 -17.19 7.65
N GLU A 54 -1.45 -15.89 7.86
CA GLU A 54 -0.99 -15.24 9.11
C GLU A 54 -1.81 -15.66 10.32
N GLY A 55 -3.11 -15.86 10.14
CA GLY A 55 -3.98 -16.41 11.17
C GLY A 55 -3.61 -17.85 11.55
N ILE A 56 -3.39 -18.68 10.54
CA ILE A 56 -3.01 -20.10 10.66
C ILE A 56 -1.61 -20.24 11.29
N GLU A 57 -0.67 -19.41 10.88
CA GLU A 57 0.70 -19.39 11.41
C GLU A 57 0.73 -19.09 12.91
N ARG A 58 -0.13 -18.15 13.37
CA ARG A 58 -0.31 -17.86 14.81
C ARG A 58 -0.88 -19.04 15.60
N GLN A 59 -1.65 -19.93 14.95
CA GLN A 59 -2.16 -21.18 15.54
C GLN A 59 -1.12 -22.32 15.53
N GLY A 60 0.08 -22.08 14.98
CA GLY A 60 1.17 -23.05 14.93
C GLY A 60 1.07 -24.07 13.79
N LEU A 61 0.10 -23.96 12.91
CA LEU A 61 -0.03 -24.84 11.74
C LEU A 61 1.04 -24.52 10.70
N ARG A 62 1.66 -25.55 10.13
CA ARG A 62 2.82 -25.42 9.24
C ARG A 62 2.51 -25.66 7.78
N THR A 63 1.43 -26.33 7.48
CA THR A 63 1.02 -26.70 6.12
C THR A 63 -0.45 -26.42 5.91
N ILE A 64 -0.82 -26.11 4.68
CA ILE A 64 -2.21 -25.91 4.24
C ILE A 64 -2.37 -26.42 2.81
N SER A 65 -3.49 -27.06 2.52
CA SER A 65 -3.85 -27.49 1.17
C SER A 65 -4.50 -26.35 0.36
N SER A 66 -4.57 -26.50 -0.96
CA SER A 66 -5.33 -25.58 -1.80
C SER A 66 -6.83 -25.61 -1.51
N ASP A 67 -7.36 -26.72 -1.03
CA ASP A 67 -8.78 -26.87 -0.70
C ASP A 67 -9.13 -26.14 0.58
N GLU A 68 -8.32 -26.28 1.63
CA GLU A 68 -8.49 -25.53 2.89
C GLU A 68 -8.37 -24.02 2.66
N LEU A 69 -7.36 -23.57 1.87
CA LEU A 69 -7.20 -22.16 1.56
C LEU A 69 -8.36 -21.62 0.71
N ALA A 70 -8.93 -22.45 -0.16
CA ALA A 70 -10.10 -22.11 -0.96
C ALA A 70 -11.36 -21.95 -0.10
N GLN A 71 -11.59 -22.85 0.87
CA GLN A 71 -12.70 -22.75 1.81
C GLN A 71 -12.65 -21.45 2.61
N LEU A 72 -11.48 -21.09 3.15
CA LEU A 72 -11.28 -19.85 3.87
C LEU A 72 -11.53 -18.62 2.99
N GLY A 73 -11.13 -18.70 1.72
CA GLY A 73 -11.21 -17.58 0.76
C GLY A 73 -12.53 -17.49 -0.02
N GLY A 74 -13.51 -18.40 0.22
CA GLY A 74 -14.77 -18.41 -0.54
C GLY A 74 -14.56 -18.62 -2.04
N THR A 75 -13.57 -19.45 -2.43
CA THR A 75 -13.18 -19.68 -3.83
C THR A 75 -12.99 -21.18 -4.09
N THR A 76 -12.40 -21.55 -5.22
CA THR A 76 -12.10 -22.94 -5.56
C THR A 76 -10.61 -23.24 -5.47
N SER A 77 -10.26 -24.50 -5.17
CA SER A 77 -8.85 -24.92 -5.15
C SER A 77 -8.16 -24.76 -6.50
N ALA A 78 -8.90 -24.86 -7.59
CA ALA A 78 -8.40 -24.57 -8.93
C ALA A 78 -8.02 -23.09 -9.08
N GLN A 79 -8.84 -22.18 -8.53
CA GLN A 79 -8.56 -20.75 -8.56
C GLN A 79 -7.33 -20.40 -7.70
N VAL A 80 -7.23 -20.99 -6.50
CA VAL A 80 -6.04 -20.83 -5.64
C VAL A 80 -4.77 -21.24 -6.38
N ARG A 81 -4.77 -22.43 -6.99
CA ARG A 81 -3.64 -22.91 -7.78
C ARG A 81 -3.32 -22.01 -8.96
N LYS A 82 -4.34 -21.53 -9.68
CA LYS A 82 -4.18 -20.59 -10.81
C LYS A 82 -3.56 -19.28 -10.35
N ASP A 83 -4.08 -18.67 -9.28
CA ASP A 83 -3.57 -17.40 -8.75
C ASP A 83 -2.10 -17.52 -8.31
N LEU A 84 -1.75 -18.58 -7.59
CA LEU A 84 -0.38 -18.80 -7.12
C LEU A 84 0.57 -19.12 -8.28
N SER A 85 0.14 -19.89 -9.28
CA SER A 85 0.99 -20.26 -10.43
C SER A 85 1.48 -19.06 -11.26
N LEU A 86 0.81 -17.90 -11.19
CA LEU A 86 1.27 -16.65 -11.82
C LEU A 86 2.62 -16.17 -11.28
N PHE A 87 3.00 -16.60 -10.10
CA PHE A 87 4.20 -16.13 -9.39
C PHE A 87 5.23 -17.24 -9.15
N GLY A 88 5.04 -18.39 -9.77
CA GLY A 88 5.95 -19.53 -9.69
C GLY A 88 5.31 -20.79 -9.12
N SER A 89 6.16 -21.79 -8.87
CA SER A 89 5.72 -23.07 -8.29
C SER A 89 5.72 -22.97 -6.76
N PHE A 90 4.56 -23.21 -6.16
CA PHE A 90 4.38 -23.25 -4.72
C PHE A 90 3.93 -24.64 -4.29
N GLY A 91 4.47 -25.10 -3.16
CA GLY A 91 4.08 -26.37 -2.57
C GLY A 91 4.66 -27.60 -3.27
N LYS A 92 4.36 -28.76 -2.70
CA LYS A 92 4.67 -30.08 -3.25
C LYS A 92 3.37 -30.82 -3.48
N ARG A 93 3.29 -31.53 -4.62
CA ARG A 93 2.11 -32.32 -4.96
C ARG A 93 1.79 -33.32 -3.85
N GLY A 94 0.57 -33.28 -3.34
CA GLY A 94 0.12 -34.16 -2.24
C GLY A 94 0.44 -33.67 -0.82
N LEU A 95 1.33 -32.66 -0.65
CA LEU A 95 1.71 -32.12 0.68
C LEU A 95 1.15 -30.74 0.97
N GLY A 96 0.58 -30.06 -0.03
CA GLY A 96 0.09 -28.68 0.10
C GLY A 96 1.21 -27.65 0.12
N TYR A 97 0.95 -26.52 0.76
CA TYR A 97 1.84 -25.37 0.85
C TYR A 97 2.42 -25.25 2.27
N SER A 98 3.70 -24.93 2.36
CA SER A 98 4.32 -24.50 3.62
C SER A 98 3.77 -23.10 3.97
N VAL A 99 3.10 -22.97 5.11
CA VAL A 99 2.49 -21.71 5.57
C VAL A 99 3.52 -20.59 5.69
N PRO A 100 4.68 -20.77 6.37
CA PRO A 100 5.69 -19.72 6.49
C PRO A 100 6.29 -19.30 5.14
N GLU A 101 6.57 -20.27 4.26
CA GLU A 101 7.17 -19.98 2.95
C GLU A 101 6.20 -19.24 2.05
N LEU A 102 4.94 -19.68 2.01
CA LEU A 102 3.91 -19.04 1.19
C LEU A 102 3.60 -17.63 1.72
N SER A 103 3.46 -17.44 3.04
CA SER A 103 3.27 -16.13 3.67
C SER A 103 4.40 -15.17 3.29
N LYS A 104 5.65 -15.61 3.42
CA LYS A 104 6.83 -14.82 3.04
C LYS A 104 6.80 -14.40 1.57
N LYS A 105 6.46 -15.33 0.67
CA LYS A 105 6.37 -15.07 -0.77
C LYS A 105 5.23 -14.11 -1.10
N LEU A 106 4.05 -14.29 -0.52
CA LEU A 106 2.92 -13.39 -0.74
C LEU A 106 3.23 -11.97 -0.22
N ARG A 107 3.89 -11.83 0.93
CA ARG A 107 4.36 -10.52 1.40
C ARG A 107 5.29 -9.84 0.38
N GLN A 108 6.22 -10.59 -0.22
CA GLN A 108 7.10 -10.07 -1.26
C GLN A 108 6.34 -9.65 -2.51
N ILE A 109 5.42 -10.49 -3.01
CA ILE A 109 4.59 -10.22 -4.20
C ILE A 109 3.72 -8.97 -3.98
N LEU A 110 3.13 -8.82 -2.80
CA LEU A 110 2.29 -7.69 -2.44
C LEU A 110 3.08 -6.42 -2.06
N GLY A 111 4.41 -6.46 -2.11
CA GLY A 111 5.25 -5.32 -1.78
C GLY A 111 5.29 -4.96 -0.29
N LEU A 112 4.91 -5.89 0.61
CA LEU A 112 4.83 -5.67 2.06
C LEU A 112 6.19 -5.90 2.77
N GLY A 113 7.29 -5.93 2.01
CA GLY A 113 8.66 -6.08 2.55
C GLY A 113 9.34 -4.76 2.93
N LYS A 114 8.68 -3.62 2.74
CA LYS A 114 9.17 -2.29 3.10
C LYS A 114 8.09 -1.48 3.81
N GLN A 115 8.49 -0.37 4.42
CA GLN A 115 7.55 0.63 4.92
C GLN A 115 7.14 1.58 3.78
N TRP A 116 5.85 1.85 3.71
CA TRP A 116 5.24 2.78 2.77
C TRP A 116 4.81 4.04 3.50
N GLN A 117 5.27 5.20 3.03
CA GLN A 117 4.92 6.48 3.62
C GLN A 117 3.56 6.94 3.10
N VAL A 118 2.63 7.16 4.02
CA VAL A 118 1.24 7.50 3.70
C VAL A 118 0.94 8.91 4.19
N CYS A 119 0.39 9.76 3.33
CA CYS A 119 -0.25 11.01 3.75
C CYS A 119 -1.78 10.86 3.66
N ILE A 120 -2.50 11.45 4.62
CA ILE A 120 -3.97 11.51 4.61
C ILE A 120 -4.39 12.94 4.28
N ILE A 121 -5.34 13.07 3.35
CA ILE A 121 -5.90 14.36 2.96
C ILE A 121 -7.40 14.35 3.25
N GLY A 122 -7.78 15.23 4.16
CA GLY A 122 -9.10 15.30 4.76
C GLY A 122 -9.09 14.92 6.23
N ALA A 123 -8.97 15.93 7.11
CA ALA A 123 -9.01 15.82 8.58
C ALA A 123 -10.45 15.77 9.09
N GLY A 124 -11.31 14.98 8.44
CA GLY A 124 -12.67 14.66 8.87
C GLY A 124 -12.75 13.39 9.71
N LYS A 125 -13.97 12.91 9.96
CA LYS A 125 -14.21 11.69 10.76
C LYS A 125 -13.55 10.45 10.14
N ILE A 126 -13.63 10.27 8.81
CA ILE A 126 -13.03 9.14 8.09
C ILE A 126 -11.50 9.23 8.18
N GLY A 127 -10.91 10.37 7.84
CA GLY A 127 -9.47 10.56 7.92
C GLY A 127 -8.92 10.32 9.33
N ALA A 128 -9.63 10.79 10.38
CA ALA A 128 -9.26 10.56 11.77
C ALA A 128 -9.28 9.07 12.14
N ALA A 129 -10.29 8.33 11.71
CA ALA A 129 -10.37 6.90 11.93
C ALA A 129 -9.22 6.15 11.24
N LEU A 130 -8.93 6.53 9.98
CA LEU A 130 -7.85 5.92 9.20
C LEU A 130 -6.46 6.21 9.78
N ALA A 131 -6.22 7.43 10.28
CA ALA A 131 -4.95 7.79 10.92
C ALA A 131 -4.65 6.95 12.18
N ARG A 132 -5.70 6.47 12.87
CA ARG A 132 -5.61 5.65 14.09
C ARG A 132 -5.63 4.14 13.80
N TYR A 133 -5.87 3.75 12.56
CA TYR A 133 -6.06 2.35 12.21
C TYR A 133 -4.74 1.58 12.29
N ARG A 134 -4.56 0.80 13.35
CA ARG A 134 -3.33 0.02 13.62
C ARG A 134 -2.99 -0.99 12.51
N GLY A 135 -3.99 -1.52 11.82
CA GLY A 135 -3.79 -2.45 10.72
C GLY A 135 -2.96 -1.90 9.57
N PHE A 136 -2.85 -0.58 9.42
CA PHE A 136 -1.93 0.01 8.45
C PHE A 136 -0.48 -0.22 8.86
N ALA A 137 -0.11 0.11 10.09
CA ALA A 137 1.25 -0.05 10.60
C ALA A 137 1.69 -1.53 10.61
N GLU A 138 0.79 -2.45 10.99
CA GLU A 138 1.01 -3.90 10.97
C GLU A 138 1.35 -4.43 9.58
N ARG A 139 0.87 -3.75 8.54
CA ARG A 139 1.12 -4.07 7.13
C ARG A 139 2.27 -3.25 6.52
N GLY A 140 2.94 -2.40 7.31
CA GLY A 140 4.04 -1.56 6.87
C GLY A 140 3.62 -0.23 6.23
N PHE A 141 2.36 0.20 6.36
CA PHE A 141 1.90 1.52 5.92
C PHE A 141 1.96 2.50 7.09
N ILE A 142 2.83 3.49 6.99
CA ILE A 142 3.08 4.46 8.06
C ILE A 142 2.46 5.80 7.69
N VAL A 143 1.46 6.24 8.45
CA VAL A 143 0.87 7.56 8.27
C VAL A 143 1.81 8.59 8.87
N THR A 144 2.40 9.45 8.04
CA THR A 144 3.42 10.43 8.43
C THR A 144 2.96 11.89 8.32
N ALA A 145 1.87 12.14 7.60
CA ALA A 145 1.32 13.50 7.47
C ALA A 145 -0.20 13.47 7.29
N VAL A 146 -0.84 14.54 7.75
CA VAL A 146 -2.28 14.78 7.56
C VAL A 146 -2.48 16.21 7.08
N TYR A 147 -3.32 16.35 6.06
CA TYR A 147 -3.63 17.63 5.41
C TYR A 147 -5.13 17.91 5.40
N ASP A 148 -5.51 19.17 5.47
CA ASP A 148 -6.90 19.63 5.23
C ASP A 148 -6.88 21.00 4.52
N ILE A 149 -8.00 21.36 3.91
CA ILE A 149 -8.24 22.68 3.32
C ILE A 149 -8.88 23.65 4.34
N ASP A 150 -9.48 23.13 5.39
CA ASP A 150 -10.22 23.87 6.41
C ASP A 150 -9.25 24.50 7.41
N GLU A 151 -9.15 25.83 7.36
CA GLU A 151 -8.31 26.61 8.26
C GLU A 151 -8.61 26.37 9.76
N ALA A 152 -9.87 26.05 10.07
CA ALA A 152 -10.26 25.73 11.44
C ALA A 152 -9.66 24.41 11.95
N LYS A 153 -9.15 23.57 11.09
CA LYS A 153 -8.51 22.28 11.43
C LYS A 153 -7.00 22.36 11.36
N ILE A 154 -6.45 23.22 10.49
CA ILE A 154 -5.02 23.39 10.33
C ILE A 154 -4.38 23.80 11.66
N GLY A 155 -3.22 23.22 11.97
CA GLY A 155 -2.51 23.38 13.25
C GLY A 155 -3.05 22.55 14.41
N LYS A 156 -4.23 21.92 14.29
CA LYS A 156 -4.73 21.02 15.33
C LYS A 156 -3.95 19.73 15.37
N ARG A 157 -3.73 19.22 16.56
CA ARG A 157 -3.01 17.98 16.79
C ARG A 157 -3.93 16.75 16.62
N TRP A 158 -3.45 15.77 15.87
CA TRP A 158 -4.04 14.47 15.76
C TRP A 158 -3.02 13.41 16.20
N GLU A 159 -3.20 12.86 17.39
CA GLU A 159 -2.23 11.96 17.99
C GLU A 159 -0.80 12.55 17.98
N SER A 160 0.11 11.92 17.26
CA SER A 160 1.48 12.39 17.05
C SER A 160 1.63 13.38 15.89
N LEU A 161 0.57 13.57 15.08
CA LEU A 161 0.61 14.39 13.87
C LEU A 161 -0.08 15.72 14.08
N THR A 162 0.32 16.73 13.31
CA THR A 162 -0.35 18.03 13.23
C THR A 162 -0.98 18.15 11.84
N VAL A 163 -2.24 18.57 11.77
CA VAL A 163 -2.93 18.83 10.51
C VAL A 163 -2.25 20.00 9.81
N ARG A 164 -1.82 19.81 8.57
CA ARG A 164 -1.17 20.81 7.71
C ARG A 164 -2.13 21.32 6.65
N SER A 165 -1.82 22.44 6.04
CA SER A 165 -2.56 22.91 4.85
C SER A 165 -2.25 22.03 3.64
N VAL A 166 -3.26 21.72 2.83
CA VAL A 166 -3.06 21.01 1.55
C VAL A 166 -2.15 21.80 0.61
N SER A 167 -2.11 23.13 0.73
CA SER A 167 -1.19 23.98 -0.04
C SER A 167 0.29 23.73 0.24
N ASP A 168 0.62 23.13 1.39
CA ASP A 168 1.99 22.77 1.74
C ASP A 168 2.43 21.40 1.20
N LEU A 169 1.50 20.61 0.64
CA LEU A 169 1.74 19.23 0.21
C LEU A 169 2.90 19.11 -0.79
N GLU A 170 2.94 19.95 -1.82
CA GLU A 170 4.01 19.92 -2.83
C GLU A 170 5.38 20.25 -2.20
N LYS A 171 5.43 21.25 -1.31
CA LYS A 171 6.65 21.64 -0.58
C LYS A 171 7.13 20.55 0.37
N ASP A 172 6.20 19.87 1.04
CA ASP A 172 6.53 18.79 1.97
C ASP A 172 6.96 17.54 1.22
N ALA A 173 6.32 17.21 0.09
CA ALA A 173 6.71 16.11 -0.79
C ALA A 173 8.12 16.29 -1.39
N ALA A 174 8.59 17.52 -1.55
CA ALA A 174 9.97 17.79 -1.96
C ALA A 174 11.01 17.46 -0.87
N LYS A 175 10.58 17.38 0.41
CA LYS A 175 11.47 17.12 1.55
C LYS A 175 11.40 15.68 2.06
N GLN A 176 10.24 15.04 1.91
CA GLN A 176 10.02 13.66 2.30
C GLN A 176 9.20 12.94 1.23
N ASP A 177 9.55 11.69 0.94
CA ASP A 177 8.81 10.89 -0.01
C ASP A 177 7.45 10.47 0.59
N PHE A 178 6.35 10.72 -0.14
CA PHE A 178 5.07 10.07 0.11
C PHE A 178 4.84 9.04 -0.98
N ASP A 179 4.64 7.78 -0.59
CA ASP A 179 4.35 6.69 -1.52
C ASP A 179 2.87 6.68 -1.90
N ILE A 180 1.98 6.93 -0.93
CA ILE A 180 0.53 6.78 -1.06
C ILE A 180 -0.20 7.98 -0.45
N ALA A 181 -1.18 8.52 -1.17
CA ALA A 181 -2.14 9.47 -0.62
C ALA A 181 -3.48 8.79 -0.35
N VAL A 182 -4.00 8.97 0.86
CA VAL A 182 -5.37 8.59 1.22
C VAL A 182 -6.23 9.84 1.20
N VAL A 183 -7.20 9.90 0.28
CA VAL A 183 -8.09 11.04 0.08
C VAL A 183 -9.43 10.74 0.73
N ALA A 184 -9.75 11.47 1.80
CA ALA A 184 -10.97 11.34 2.60
C ALA A 184 -11.71 12.69 2.70
N THR A 185 -11.84 13.37 1.56
CA THR A 185 -12.48 14.68 1.39
C THR A 185 -13.89 14.54 0.82
N PRO A 186 -14.77 15.54 0.97
CA PRO A 186 -16.05 15.58 0.28
C PRO A 186 -15.88 15.51 -1.25
N ALA A 187 -16.90 14.97 -1.94
CA ALA A 187 -16.88 14.76 -3.38
C ALA A 187 -16.54 16.03 -4.17
N GLU A 188 -17.08 17.16 -3.75
CA GLU A 188 -16.94 18.47 -4.39
C GLU A 188 -15.49 18.98 -4.38
N SER A 189 -14.77 18.75 -3.28
CA SER A 189 -13.38 19.21 -3.11
C SER A 189 -12.34 18.22 -3.62
N THR A 190 -12.71 16.94 -3.76
CA THR A 190 -11.78 15.86 -4.14
C THR A 190 -11.04 16.09 -5.45
N PRO A 191 -11.65 16.59 -6.56
CA PRO A 191 -10.92 16.78 -7.80
C PRO A 191 -9.77 17.80 -7.69
N SER A 192 -9.98 18.88 -6.92
CA SER A 192 -8.94 19.90 -6.68
C SER A 192 -7.80 19.37 -5.83
N VAL A 193 -8.13 18.59 -4.81
CA VAL A 193 -7.17 17.91 -3.92
C VAL A 193 -6.32 16.91 -4.70
N VAL A 194 -6.94 16.07 -5.53
CA VAL A 194 -6.23 15.07 -6.34
C VAL A 194 -5.26 15.72 -7.32
N LYS A 195 -5.60 16.87 -7.91
CA LYS A 195 -4.65 17.65 -8.73
C LYS A 195 -3.40 18.03 -7.94
N GLN A 196 -3.54 18.45 -6.68
CA GLN A 196 -2.38 18.78 -5.82
C GLN A 196 -1.57 17.54 -5.47
N VAL A 197 -2.21 16.40 -5.16
CA VAL A 197 -1.55 15.11 -4.93
C VAL A 197 -0.70 14.69 -6.12
N VAL A 198 -1.26 14.81 -7.34
CA VAL A 198 -0.54 14.48 -8.58
C VAL A 198 0.65 15.42 -8.82
N ARG A 199 0.48 16.73 -8.58
CA ARG A 199 1.58 17.72 -8.67
C ARG A 199 2.69 17.46 -7.65
N ALA A 200 2.32 17.01 -6.44
CA ALA A 200 3.28 16.59 -5.43
C ALA A 200 4.07 15.30 -5.81
N GLY A 201 3.78 14.71 -6.99
CA GLY A 201 4.50 13.53 -7.51
C GLY A 201 4.02 12.20 -6.95
N ILE A 202 2.93 12.16 -6.15
CA ILE A 202 2.39 10.95 -5.57
C ILE A 202 1.65 10.15 -6.64
N LYS A 203 2.00 8.86 -6.81
CA LYS A 203 1.50 8.01 -7.90
C LYS A 203 0.47 6.96 -7.46
N ALA A 204 0.18 6.84 -6.18
CA ALA A 204 -0.81 5.91 -5.65
C ALA A 204 -1.81 6.64 -4.75
N ILE A 205 -3.10 6.50 -5.06
CA ILE A 205 -4.20 7.20 -4.37
C ILE A 205 -5.24 6.18 -3.92
N LEU A 206 -5.55 6.18 -2.61
CA LEU A 206 -6.72 5.50 -2.05
C LEU A 206 -7.80 6.55 -1.82
N ASN A 207 -8.87 6.51 -2.63
CA ASN A 207 -9.94 7.48 -2.63
C ASN A 207 -11.17 6.95 -1.86
N PHE A 208 -11.63 7.72 -0.88
CA PHE A 208 -12.88 7.45 -0.14
C PHE A 208 -14.06 8.31 -0.59
N ALA A 209 -13.84 9.28 -1.48
CA ALA A 209 -14.94 10.04 -2.06
C ALA A 209 -15.70 9.21 -3.10
N PRO A 210 -17.04 9.23 -3.11
CA PRO A 210 -17.85 8.40 -4.02
C PRO A 210 -17.92 9.02 -5.43
N ILE A 211 -16.75 9.35 -6.02
CA ILE A 211 -16.65 9.91 -7.35
C ILE A 211 -15.55 9.23 -8.16
N GLN A 212 -15.73 9.21 -9.48
CA GLN A 212 -14.69 8.78 -10.39
C GLN A 212 -13.66 9.91 -10.60
N LEU A 213 -12.39 9.57 -10.48
CA LEU A 213 -11.29 10.52 -10.61
C LEU A 213 -10.63 10.37 -11.99
N SER A 214 -10.36 11.50 -12.63
CA SER A 214 -9.54 11.56 -13.83
C SER A 214 -8.11 11.93 -13.42
N VAL A 215 -7.17 11.02 -13.66
CA VAL A 215 -5.75 11.17 -13.32
C VAL A 215 -4.87 10.75 -14.50
N PRO A 216 -3.59 11.16 -14.55
CA PRO A 216 -2.63 10.68 -15.54
C PRO A 216 -2.48 9.15 -15.51
N ALA A 217 -2.12 8.55 -16.64
CA ALA A 217 -2.03 7.10 -16.80
C ALA A 217 -0.99 6.42 -15.90
N ASP A 218 -0.03 7.17 -15.38
CA ASP A 218 1.01 6.71 -14.46
C ASP A 218 0.60 6.81 -12.97
N VAL A 219 -0.62 7.30 -12.69
CA VAL A 219 -1.19 7.38 -11.34
C VAL A 219 -2.22 6.27 -11.14
N THR A 220 -2.02 5.48 -10.11
CA THR A 220 -2.96 4.41 -9.74
C THR A 220 -3.95 4.92 -8.71
N VAL A 221 -5.25 4.79 -9.00
CA VAL A 221 -6.33 5.13 -8.06
C VAL A 221 -7.09 3.88 -7.67
N ARG A 222 -7.39 3.76 -6.39
CA ARG A 222 -8.33 2.79 -5.83
C ARG A 222 -9.41 3.55 -5.08
N THR A 223 -10.67 3.30 -5.43
CA THR A 223 -11.81 3.92 -4.74
C THR A 223 -12.46 2.90 -3.82
N VAL A 224 -12.68 3.31 -2.58
CA VAL A 224 -13.44 2.57 -1.56
C VAL A 224 -14.80 3.24 -1.43
N ASN A 225 -15.85 2.58 -1.91
CA ASN A 225 -17.23 3.04 -1.77
C ASN A 225 -18.01 2.09 -0.84
N MET A 226 -18.19 2.51 0.41
CA MET A 226 -18.87 1.69 1.41
C MET A 226 -20.35 1.46 1.07
N ALA A 227 -21.00 2.38 0.34
CA ALA A 227 -22.39 2.20 -0.09
C ALA A 227 -22.51 1.02 -1.06
N MET A 228 -21.58 0.87 -2.00
CA MET A 228 -21.54 -0.27 -2.93
C MET A 228 -21.37 -1.62 -2.21
N GLU A 229 -20.62 -1.66 -1.12
CA GLU A 229 -20.49 -2.88 -0.31
C GLU A 229 -21.83 -3.23 0.39
N LEU A 230 -22.55 -2.22 0.87
CA LEU A 230 -23.91 -2.41 1.45
C LEU A 230 -24.94 -2.81 0.38
N GLU A 231 -24.86 -2.26 -0.82
CA GLU A 231 -25.69 -2.66 -1.96
C GLU A 231 -25.47 -4.13 -2.32
N GLY A 232 -24.23 -4.61 -2.30
CA GLY A 232 -23.90 -6.03 -2.48
C GLY A 232 -24.55 -6.93 -1.40
N LEU A 233 -24.54 -6.51 -0.15
CA LEU A 233 -25.23 -7.22 0.93
C LEU A 233 -26.75 -7.18 0.77
N SER A 234 -27.32 -6.04 0.38
CA SER A 234 -28.73 -5.89 0.10
C SER A 234 -29.21 -6.85 -1.00
N PHE A 235 -28.42 -6.92 -2.10
CA PHE A 235 -28.67 -7.88 -3.17
C PHE A 235 -28.66 -9.35 -2.66
N ALA A 236 -27.67 -9.70 -1.86
CA ALA A 236 -27.56 -11.05 -1.32
C ALA A 236 -28.73 -11.41 -0.39
N LEU A 237 -29.23 -10.44 0.39
CA LEU A 237 -30.41 -10.63 1.25
C LEU A 237 -31.69 -10.75 0.45
N ALA A 238 -31.88 -9.89 -0.55
CA ALA A 238 -33.08 -9.90 -1.39
C ALA A 238 -33.21 -11.17 -2.26
N ASN A 239 -32.09 -11.83 -2.57
CA ASN A 239 -32.05 -13.03 -3.40
C ASN A 239 -31.74 -14.32 -2.61
N ARG A 240 -31.83 -14.31 -1.28
CA ARG A 240 -31.85 -15.55 -0.50
C ARG A 240 -33.15 -16.26 -0.84
N ALA A 241 -33.04 -17.40 -1.53
CA ALA A 241 -34.17 -18.33 -1.62
C ALA A 241 -34.55 -18.76 -0.19
N GLU A 242 -35.84 -18.70 0.14
CA GLU A 242 -36.41 -19.26 1.35
C GLU A 242 -36.19 -20.77 1.44
#